data_4a097a17d928a609b939a845e312a6b6
#
_entry.id   4a097a17d928a609b939a845e312a6b6
#
_cell.length_a   1.000
_cell.length_b   1.000
_cell.length_c   1.000
_cell.angle_alpha   90.00
_cell.angle_beta   90.00
_cell.angle_gamma   90.00
#
_symmetry.space_group_name_H-M   'P 1'
#
loop_
_entity.id
_entity.type
_entity.pdbx_description
1 polymer ?
#
loop_
_entity_poly.entity_id
_entity_poly.type
_entity_poly.pdbx_seq_one_letter_code
_entity_poly.pdbx_strand_id
1 'polypeptide(L)'
;HIPKQVQTFAVVKANAYGHGAVAVAKHLSKQVDGFCVSNLDEALELRQAGLEQPILILGVVLPDEVPLAIQENITLTVASLEWLEMAKDQGLDLTGLTCHIKIDSGMGRIGVRSQGDADSLIAGLKALGADVEGIFTHFATADEADDSKFNRQLTFFTDLVNNLVDRPRLVHASNSATSIWHAET
;
A
#
# COMPACT_ATOMS: atom_id res chain seq x y z
N HIS A 1 14.68 -4.96 14.74
CA HIS A 1 13.97 -4.44 15.91
C HIS A 1 13.03 -3.33 15.45
N ILE A 2 11.75 -3.65 15.28
CA ILE A 2 10.71 -2.67 14.91
C ILE A 2 10.24 -2.00 16.21
N PRO A 3 10.18 -0.65 16.26
CA PRO A 3 9.64 0.06 17.42
C PRO A 3 8.19 -0.35 17.71
N LYS A 4 7.81 -0.47 18.98
CA LYS A 4 6.47 -0.96 19.39
C LYS A 4 5.29 -0.11 18.89
N GLN A 5 5.54 1.16 18.57
CA GLN A 5 4.54 2.10 18.06
C GLN A 5 4.37 2.02 16.52
N VAL A 6 5.18 1.22 15.84
CA VAL A 6 5.13 1.04 14.38
C VAL A 6 4.33 -0.21 14.05
N GLN A 7 3.34 -0.08 13.18
CA GLN A 7 2.59 -1.21 12.65
C GLN A 7 3.44 -2.03 11.68
N THR A 8 3.26 -3.34 11.74
CA THR A 8 3.99 -4.29 10.89
C THR A 8 3.04 -5.08 10.01
N PHE A 9 3.22 -4.99 8.69
CA PHE A 9 2.49 -5.82 7.74
C PHE A 9 3.41 -6.87 7.15
N ALA A 10 3.03 -8.15 7.31
CA ALA A 10 3.77 -9.26 6.72
C ALA A 10 3.43 -9.42 5.23
N VAL A 11 4.45 -9.44 4.38
CA VAL A 11 4.26 -9.62 2.94
C VAL A 11 4.22 -11.13 2.63
N VAL A 12 3.03 -11.62 2.25
CA VAL A 12 2.76 -13.05 1.98
C VAL A 12 2.33 -13.32 0.53
N LYS A 13 2.58 -12.35 -0.36
CA LYS A 13 2.33 -12.49 -1.80
C LYS A 13 3.08 -13.66 -2.42
N ALA A 14 2.66 -14.09 -3.63
CA ALA A 14 3.26 -15.22 -4.36
C ALA A 14 3.35 -16.48 -3.47
N ASN A 15 2.23 -16.82 -2.82
CA ASN A 15 2.12 -17.94 -1.88
C ASN A 15 3.18 -17.88 -0.76
N ALA A 16 3.37 -16.69 -0.15
CA ALA A 16 4.45 -16.38 0.79
C ALA A 16 5.82 -16.76 0.22
N TYR A 17 6.10 -16.34 -1.02
CA TYR A 17 7.32 -16.67 -1.76
C TYR A 17 7.58 -18.20 -1.86
N GLY A 18 6.50 -18.99 -1.95
CA GLY A 18 6.55 -20.45 -2.04
C GLY A 18 6.46 -21.20 -0.70
N HIS A 19 6.34 -20.48 0.44
CA HIS A 19 6.27 -21.10 1.77
C HIS A 19 4.85 -21.46 2.22
N GLY A 20 3.82 -21.09 1.44
CA GLY A 20 2.43 -21.32 1.78
C GLY A 20 1.79 -20.12 2.49
N ALA A 21 1.07 -19.26 1.73
CA ALA A 21 0.55 -17.99 2.23
C ALA A 21 -0.36 -18.17 3.45
N VAL A 22 -1.33 -19.08 3.38
CA VAL A 22 -2.28 -19.34 4.47
C VAL A 22 -1.57 -19.83 5.73
N ALA A 23 -0.61 -20.78 5.59
CA ALA A 23 0.11 -21.33 6.73
C ALA A 23 0.97 -20.29 7.43
N VAL A 24 1.72 -19.48 6.64
CA VAL A 24 2.55 -18.37 7.14
C VAL A 24 1.67 -17.30 7.79
N ALA A 25 0.60 -16.87 7.13
CA ALA A 25 -0.28 -15.83 7.65
C ALA A 25 -0.97 -16.24 8.95
N LYS A 26 -1.47 -17.48 9.07
CA LYS A 26 -2.02 -18.02 10.32
C LYS A 26 -1.00 -18.07 11.44
N HIS A 27 0.24 -18.43 11.14
CA HIS A 27 1.32 -18.45 12.14
C HIS A 27 1.64 -17.04 12.65
N LEU A 28 1.65 -16.03 11.75
CA LEU A 28 2.01 -14.65 12.06
C LEU A 28 0.82 -13.81 12.58
N SER A 29 -0.41 -14.29 12.50
CA SER A 29 -1.64 -13.51 12.74
C SER A 29 -1.72 -12.80 14.11
N LYS A 30 -0.99 -13.29 15.12
CA LYS A 30 -0.90 -12.69 16.46
C LYS A 30 0.37 -11.85 16.66
N GLN A 31 1.21 -11.72 15.64
CA GLN A 31 2.54 -11.09 15.73
C GLN A 31 2.65 -9.86 14.81
N VAL A 32 1.70 -9.70 13.86
CA VAL A 32 1.67 -8.60 12.89
C VAL A 32 0.31 -7.93 12.90
N ASP A 33 0.27 -6.68 12.45
CA ASP A 33 -0.95 -5.86 12.41
C ASP A 33 -1.75 -6.11 11.14
N GLY A 34 -1.12 -6.62 10.06
CA GLY A 34 -1.78 -6.89 8.79
C GLY A 34 -0.91 -7.69 7.83
N PHE A 35 -1.44 -7.88 6.63
CA PHE A 35 -0.78 -8.63 5.56
C PHE A 35 -0.75 -7.83 4.27
N CYS A 36 0.29 -8.07 3.45
CA CYS A 36 0.36 -7.55 2.10
C CYS A 36 0.41 -8.69 1.08
N VAL A 37 -0.36 -8.55 0.01
CA VAL A 37 -0.46 -9.50 -1.10
C VAL A 37 -0.30 -8.79 -2.45
N SER A 38 -0.25 -9.54 -3.56
CA SER A 38 -0.06 -8.97 -4.90
C SER A 38 -1.36 -8.54 -5.57
N ASN A 39 -2.44 -9.32 -5.39
CA ASN A 39 -3.69 -9.20 -6.14
C ASN A 39 -4.89 -9.63 -5.30
N LEU A 40 -6.07 -9.52 -5.90
CA LEU A 40 -7.34 -9.81 -5.23
C LEU A 40 -7.50 -11.29 -4.90
N ASP A 41 -7.09 -12.20 -5.78
CA ASP A 41 -7.20 -13.64 -5.54
C ASP A 41 -6.43 -14.08 -4.29
N GLU A 42 -5.19 -13.58 -4.13
CA GLU A 42 -4.38 -13.84 -2.93
C GLU A 42 -5.04 -13.28 -1.65
N ALA A 43 -5.66 -12.10 -1.74
CA ALA A 43 -6.38 -11.51 -0.62
C ALA A 43 -7.61 -12.35 -0.23
N LEU A 44 -8.38 -12.80 -1.22
CA LEU A 44 -9.56 -13.65 -1.03
C LEU A 44 -9.18 -15.00 -0.43
N GLU A 45 -8.06 -15.60 -0.85
CA GLU A 45 -7.55 -16.84 -0.25
C GLU A 45 -7.31 -16.68 1.25
N LEU A 46 -6.72 -15.56 1.68
CA LEU A 46 -6.50 -15.27 3.10
C LEU A 46 -7.82 -15.05 3.84
N ARG A 47 -8.81 -14.35 3.25
CA ARG A 47 -10.14 -14.16 3.83
C ARG A 47 -10.89 -15.50 3.99
N GLN A 48 -10.88 -16.35 2.96
CA GLN A 48 -11.47 -17.68 3.01
C GLN A 48 -10.81 -18.59 4.07
N ALA A 49 -9.53 -18.37 4.36
CA ALA A 49 -8.82 -19.05 5.43
C ALA A 49 -9.14 -18.53 6.84
N GLY A 50 -10.02 -17.51 6.97
CA GLY A 50 -10.50 -16.94 8.23
C GLY A 50 -9.55 -15.90 8.85
N LEU A 51 -8.69 -15.24 8.04
CA LEU A 51 -7.84 -14.15 8.52
C LEU A 51 -8.63 -12.84 8.47
N GLU A 52 -8.76 -12.17 9.62
CA GLU A 52 -9.54 -10.94 9.80
C GLU A 52 -8.69 -9.66 9.79
N GLN A 53 -7.37 -9.77 9.96
CA GLN A 53 -6.45 -8.63 9.96
C GLN A 53 -6.56 -7.82 8.65
N PRO A 54 -6.18 -6.53 8.65
CA PRO A 54 -6.05 -5.74 7.43
C PRO A 54 -5.23 -6.46 6.36
N ILE A 55 -5.71 -6.45 5.12
CA ILE A 55 -5.00 -6.99 3.96
C ILE A 55 -4.86 -5.87 2.93
N LEU A 56 -3.62 -5.49 2.63
CA LEU A 56 -3.29 -4.52 1.60
C LEU A 56 -2.83 -5.23 0.33
N ILE A 57 -3.51 -4.97 -0.78
CA ILE A 57 -3.04 -5.39 -2.10
C ILE A 57 -2.01 -4.37 -2.61
N LEU A 58 -0.77 -4.82 -2.83
CA LEU A 58 0.33 -3.96 -3.31
C LEU A 58 0.30 -3.71 -4.82
N GLY A 59 -0.39 -4.55 -5.59
CA GLY A 59 -0.64 -4.37 -7.01
C GLY A 59 -1.82 -3.46 -7.27
N VAL A 60 -2.06 -3.15 -8.55
CA VAL A 60 -3.23 -2.38 -8.98
C VAL A 60 -4.39 -3.34 -9.21
N VAL A 61 -5.55 -3.02 -8.64
CA VAL A 61 -6.84 -3.67 -8.86
C VAL A 61 -7.70 -2.71 -9.68
N LEU A 62 -8.42 -3.20 -10.66
CA LEU A 62 -9.27 -2.35 -11.49
C LEU A 62 -10.53 -1.87 -10.73
N PRO A 63 -11.10 -0.72 -11.10
CA PRO A 63 -12.24 -0.16 -10.38
C PRO A 63 -13.49 -1.05 -10.36
N ASP A 64 -13.72 -1.90 -11.34
CA ASP A 64 -14.84 -2.85 -11.40
C ASP A 64 -14.80 -3.92 -10.31
N GLU A 65 -13.64 -4.16 -9.70
CA GLU A 65 -13.46 -5.10 -8.58
C GLU A 65 -13.64 -4.43 -7.19
N VAL A 66 -13.83 -3.12 -7.13
CA VAL A 66 -14.02 -2.37 -5.87
C VAL A 66 -15.17 -2.91 -5.01
N PRO A 67 -16.37 -3.24 -5.56
CA PRO A 67 -17.46 -3.78 -4.75
C PRO A 67 -17.06 -5.05 -3.98
N LEU A 68 -16.28 -5.92 -4.61
CA LEU A 68 -15.79 -7.14 -3.97
C LEU A 68 -14.74 -6.82 -2.89
N ALA A 69 -13.84 -5.87 -3.15
CA ALA A 69 -12.85 -5.42 -2.17
C ALA A 69 -13.52 -4.83 -0.91
N ILE A 70 -14.58 -4.04 -1.08
CA ILE A 70 -15.39 -3.51 0.03
C ILE A 70 -16.06 -4.63 0.81
N GLN A 71 -16.75 -5.55 0.10
CA GLN A 71 -17.46 -6.67 0.72
C GLN A 71 -16.52 -7.52 1.58
N GLU A 72 -15.31 -7.78 1.12
CA GLU A 72 -14.33 -8.63 1.79
C GLU A 72 -13.38 -7.84 2.71
N ASN A 73 -13.63 -6.53 2.90
CA ASN A 73 -12.81 -5.65 3.72
C ASN A 73 -11.31 -5.71 3.34
N ILE A 74 -11.02 -5.54 2.04
CA ILE A 74 -9.67 -5.58 1.47
C ILE A 74 -9.24 -4.14 1.12
N THR A 75 -8.05 -3.75 1.55
CA THR A 75 -7.47 -2.44 1.27
C THR A 75 -6.77 -2.45 -0.09
N LEU A 76 -7.09 -1.49 -0.95
CA LEU A 76 -6.54 -1.37 -2.29
C LEU A 76 -5.39 -0.36 -2.37
N THR A 77 -4.47 -0.61 -3.29
CA THR A 77 -3.49 0.39 -3.73
C THR A 77 -4.05 1.15 -4.93
N VAL A 78 -4.13 2.48 -4.80
CA VAL A 78 -4.44 3.37 -5.91
C VAL A 78 -3.17 4.11 -6.33
N ALA A 79 -2.80 4.00 -7.61
CA ALA A 79 -1.48 4.37 -8.09
C ALA A 79 -1.50 5.47 -9.18
N SER A 80 -2.67 5.92 -9.63
CA SER A 80 -2.74 6.91 -10.70
C SER A 80 -4.06 7.69 -10.72
N LEU A 81 -4.05 8.86 -11.38
CA LEU A 81 -5.25 9.65 -11.63
C LEU A 81 -6.16 8.97 -12.66
N GLU A 82 -5.60 8.20 -13.59
CA GLU A 82 -6.38 7.43 -14.57
C GLU A 82 -7.30 6.43 -13.87
N TRP A 83 -6.83 5.79 -12.79
CA TRP A 83 -7.65 4.91 -11.97
C TRP A 83 -8.87 5.66 -11.40
N LEU A 84 -8.64 6.87 -10.88
CA LEU A 84 -9.72 7.72 -10.36
C LEU A 84 -10.72 8.12 -11.44
N GLU A 85 -10.24 8.48 -12.63
CA GLU A 85 -11.13 8.82 -13.77
C GLU A 85 -11.94 7.60 -14.22
N MET A 86 -11.33 6.40 -14.28
CA MET A 86 -12.07 5.17 -14.58
C MET A 86 -13.18 4.90 -13.55
N ALA A 87 -12.92 5.12 -12.26
CA ALA A 87 -13.92 4.96 -11.21
C ALA A 87 -15.08 5.96 -11.34
N LYS A 88 -14.77 7.21 -11.71
CA LYS A 88 -15.78 8.25 -11.99
C LYS A 88 -16.62 7.92 -13.23
N ASP A 89 -15.97 7.50 -14.32
CA ASP A 89 -16.65 7.15 -15.57
C ASP A 89 -17.62 5.97 -15.39
N GLN A 90 -17.27 5.05 -14.49
CA GLN A 90 -18.14 3.94 -14.09
C GLN A 90 -19.23 4.36 -13.09
N GLY A 91 -19.21 5.58 -12.57
CA GLY A 91 -20.16 6.07 -11.57
C GLY A 91 -20.05 5.34 -10.23
N LEU A 92 -18.86 4.88 -9.85
CA LEU A 92 -18.67 4.12 -8.61
C LEU A 92 -18.83 5.01 -7.37
N ASP A 93 -19.55 4.52 -6.38
CA ASP A 93 -19.51 4.97 -5.01
C ASP A 93 -18.43 4.17 -4.25
N LEU A 94 -17.42 4.86 -3.74
CA LEU A 94 -16.31 4.25 -3.03
C LEU A 94 -16.53 4.22 -1.51
N THR A 95 -17.74 4.49 -1.04
CA THR A 95 -18.07 4.42 0.38
C THR A 95 -17.83 3.01 0.92
N GLY A 96 -16.98 2.92 1.96
CA GLY A 96 -16.54 1.65 2.55
C GLY A 96 -15.23 1.11 1.97
N LEU A 97 -14.70 1.70 0.90
CA LEU A 97 -13.37 1.35 0.41
C LEU A 97 -12.29 1.99 1.30
N THR A 98 -11.39 1.17 1.82
CA THR A 98 -10.11 1.64 2.37
C THR A 98 -9.02 1.52 1.30
N CYS A 99 -8.21 2.58 1.13
CA CYS A 99 -7.14 2.55 0.14
C CYS A 99 -5.86 3.24 0.61
N HIS A 100 -4.74 2.82 0.03
CA HIS A 100 -3.43 3.47 0.18
C HIS A 100 -2.97 4.04 -1.17
N ILE A 101 -2.42 5.26 -1.13
CA ILE A 101 -1.86 5.92 -2.30
C ILE A 101 -0.44 5.43 -2.53
N LYS A 102 -0.14 5.05 -3.77
CA LYS A 102 1.23 4.68 -4.16
C LYS A 102 1.96 5.87 -4.76
N ILE A 103 3.15 6.15 -4.24
CA ILE A 103 4.09 7.14 -4.77
C ILE A 103 5.26 6.42 -5.46
N ASP A 104 5.55 6.81 -6.69
CA ASP A 104 6.77 6.40 -7.38
C ASP A 104 7.88 7.42 -7.11
N SER A 105 8.64 7.19 -6.06
CA SER A 105 9.77 8.05 -5.65
C SER A 105 11.05 7.82 -6.47
N GLY A 106 10.99 6.96 -7.51
CA GLY A 106 12.14 6.70 -8.39
C GLY A 106 12.41 5.21 -8.66
N MET A 107 11.45 4.33 -8.33
CA MET A 107 11.51 2.94 -8.74
C MET A 107 11.15 2.74 -10.21
N GLY A 108 10.28 3.61 -10.77
CA GLY A 108 9.89 3.57 -12.19
C GLY A 108 8.89 2.47 -12.54
N ARG A 109 8.00 2.10 -11.60
CA ARG A 109 7.05 1.02 -11.81
C ARG A 109 5.59 1.50 -11.79
N ILE A 110 5.05 1.84 -10.64
CA ILE A 110 3.69 2.36 -10.42
C ILE A 110 3.70 3.44 -9.36
N GLY A 111 2.77 4.37 -9.44
CA GLY A 111 2.56 5.44 -8.47
C GLY A 111 2.56 6.83 -9.10
N VAL A 112 1.91 7.77 -8.45
CA VAL A 112 1.98 9.19 -8.80
C VAL A 112 3.36 9.74 -8.45
N ARG A 113 3.80 10.78 -9.20
CA ARG A 113 5.19 11.28 -9.17
C ARG A 113 5.31 12.73 -8.73
N SER A 114 4.20 13.38 -8.42
CA SER A 114 4.21 14.76 -7.95
C SER A 114 3.29 14.92 -6.75
N GLN A 115 3.57 15.94 -5.94
CA GLN A 115 2.68 16.31 -4.84
C GLN A 115 1.30 16.71 -5.36
N GLY A 116 1.22 17.49 -6.44
CA GLY A 116 -0.06 17.92 -7.01
C GLY A 116 -0.95 16.75 -7.47
N ASP A 117 -0.34 15.71 -8.07
CA ASP A 117 -1.07 14.49 -8.44
C ASP A 117 -1.53 13.72 -7.19
N ALA A 118 -0.68 13.64 -6.16
CA ALA A 118 -1.04 12.99 -4.90
C ALA A 118 -2.20 13.71 -4.19
N ASP A 119 -2.13 15.05 -4.07
CA ASP A 119 -3.21 15.85 -3.50
C ASP A 119 -4.52 15.70 -4.29
N SER A 120 -4.45 15.74 -5.63
CA SER A 120 -5.60 15.57 -6.51
C SER A 120 -6.22 14.18 -6.38
N LEU A 121 -5.38 13.15 -6.28
CA LEU A 121 -5.83 11.77 -6.12
C LEU A 121 -6.52 11.56 -4.77
N ILE A 122 -5.91 12.03 -3.69
CA ILE A 122 -6.48 11.97 -2.33
C ILE A 122 -7.83 12.68 -2.27
N ALA A 123 -7.89 13.91 -2.76
CA ALA A 123 -9.13 14.69 -2.76
C ALA A 123 -10.23 14.03 -3.60
N GLY A 124 -9.89 13.51 -4.78
CA GLY A 124 -10.84 12.84 -5.67
C GLY A 124 -11.39 11.54 -5.10
N LEU A 125 -10.55 10.71 -4.49
CA LEU A 125 -10.99 9.47 -3.83
C LEU A 125 -11.90 9.73 -2.64
N LYS A 126 -11.56 10.72 -1.79
CA LYS A 126 -12.40 11.14 -0.66
C LYS A 126 -13.74 11.70 -1.14
N ALA A 127 -13.76 12.44 -2.24
CA ALA A 127 -15.01 12.96 -2.83
C ALA A 127 -15.93 11.85 -3.33
N LEU A 128 -15.41 10.68 -3.69
CA LEU A 128 -16.18 9.48 -4.03
C LEU A 128 -16.50 8.60 -2.81
N GLY A 129 -16.12 9.00 -1.59
CA GLY A 129 -16.44 8.31 -0.34
C GLY A 129 -15.38 7.35 0.19
N ALA A 130 -14.21 7.21 -0.47
CA ALA A 130 -13.16 6.33 0.00
C ALA A 130 -12.46 6.84 1.28
N ASP A 131 -12.05 5.92 2.15
CA ASP A 131 -11.10 6.18 3.23
C ASP A 131 -9.67 6.05 2.71
N VAL A 132 -9.02 7.17 2.45
CA VAL A 132 -7.61 7.21 2.09
C VAL A 132 -6.77 7.07 3.37
N GLU A 133 -6.55 5.81 3.77
CA GLU A 133 -5.90 5.46 5.02
C GLU A 133 -4.40 5.71 5.01
N GLY A 134 -3.74 5.37 3.91
CA GLY A 134 -2.30 5.35 3.85
C GLY A 134 -1.69 5.94 2.58
N ILE A 135 -0.40 6.18 2.66
CA ILE A 135 0.45 6.58 1.54
C ILE A 135 1.79 5.88 1.64
N PHE A 136 2.31 5.37 0.51
CA PHE A 136 3.55 4.63 0.54
C PHE A 136 4.38 4.72 -0.73
N THR A 137 5.66 4.38 -0.57
CA THR A 137 6.58 4.19 -1.68
C THR A 137 7.26 2.81 -1.62
N HIS A 138 8.21 2.57 -2.52
CA HIS A 138 9.07 1.39 -2.51
C HIS A 138 10.47 1.76 -2.97
N PHE A 139 11.47 1.38 -2.18
CA PHE A 139 12.87 1.65 -2.47
C PHE A 139 13.45 0.57 -3.40
N ALA A 140 14.14 1.03 -4.45
CA ALA A 140 14.64 0.15 -5.49
C ALA A 140 15.97 -0.51 -5.13
N THR A 141 16.79 0.14 -4.29
CA THR A 141 18.19 -0.21 -4.04
C THR A 141 18.57 -0.18 -2.57
N ALA A 142 17.61 -0.50 -1.67
CA ALA A 142 17.85 -0.46 -0.23
C ALA A 142 18.82 -1.56 0.28
N ASP A 143 19.20 -2.50 -0.56
CA ASP A 143 20.15 -3.60 -0.33
C ASP A 143 21.50 -3.41 -1.05
N GLU A 144 21.69 -2.28 -1.74
CA GLU A 144 22.94 -1.95 -2.41
C GLU A 144 23.89 -1.18 -1.47
N ALA A 145 25.19 -1.30 -1.71
CA ALA A 145 26.20 -0.59 -0.93
C ALA A 145 26.25 0.94 -1.23
N ASP A 146 25.74 1.36 -2.38
CA ASP A 146 25.56 2.77 -2.74
C ASP A 146 24.17 3.26 -2.35
N ASP A 147 24.08 3.96 -1.25
CA ASP A 147 22.82 4.52 -0.72
C ASP A 147 22.33 5.78 -1.47
N SER A 148 23.03 6.25 -2.48
CA SER A 148 22.71 7.52 -3.14
C SER A 148 21.32 7.55 -3.76
N LYS A 149 20.88 6.44 -4.37
CA LYS A 149 19.54 6.32 -4.94
C LYS A 149 18.48 6.17 -3.84
N PHE A 150 18.74 5.35 -2.83
CA PHE A 150 17.89 5.22 -1.65
C PHE A 150 17.64 6.58 -0.99
N ASN A 151 18.69 7.33 -0.69
CA ASN A 151 18.60 8.65 -0.07
C ASN A 151 17.79 9.66 -0.91
N ARG A 152 17.95 9.66 -2.24
CA ARG A 152 17.13 10.49 -3.13
C ARG A 152 15.66 10.10 -3.08
N GLN A 153 15.35 8.80 -3.08
CA GLN A 153 13.97 8.31 -2.98
C GLN A 153 13.34 8.65 -1.63
N LEU A 154 14.09 8.50 -0.53
CA LEU A 154 13.65 8.80 0.82
C LEU A 154 13.36 10.30 0.97
N THR A 155 14.30 11.16 0.56
CA THR A 155 14.12 12.62 0.60
C THR A 155 12.89 13.04 -0.21
N PHE A 156 12.78 12.59 -1.46
CA PHE A 156 11.63 12.91 -2.31
C PHE A 156 10.31 12.50 -1.66
N PHE A 157 10.23 11.26 -1.14
CA PHE A 157 9.00 10.75 -0.52
C PHE A 157 8.65 11.52 0.76
N THR A 158 9.64 11.79 1.61
CA THR A 158 9.46 12.53 2.85
C THR A 158 8.99 13.96 2.59
N ASP A 159 9.63 14.65 1.64
CA ASP A 159 9.26 16.02 1.26
C ASP A 159 7.84 16.07 0.69
N LEU A 160 7.50 15.12 -0.19
CA LEU A 160 6.15 15.01 -0.74
C LEU A 160 5.11 14.83 0.37
N VAL A 161 5.31 13.86 1.27
CA VAL A 161 4.37 13.56 2.36
C VAL A 161 4.22 14.73 3.33
N ASN A 162 5.31 15.43 3.65
CA ASN A 162 5.29 16.58 4.57
C ASN A 162 4.58 17.83 3.99
N ASN A 163 4.47 17.90 2.66
CA ASN A 163 3.81 19.01 1.97
C ASN A 163 2.40 18.70 1.47
N LEU A 164 1.86 17.50 1.75
CA LEU A 164 0.48 17.15 1.40
C LEU A 164 -0.53 18.06 2.10
N VAL A 165 -1.57 18.46 1.38
CA VAL A 165 -2.69 19.24 1.91
C VAL A 165 -3.49 18.41 2.92
N ASP A 166 -3.69 17.12 2.62
CA ASP A 166 -4.44 16.19 3.45
C ASP A 166 -3.64 14.89 3.60
N ARG A 167 -2.84 14.82 4.67
CA ARG A 167 -1.94 13.70 4.92
C ARG A 167 -2.69 12.48 5.44
N PRO A 168 -2.59 11.32 4.78
CA PRO A 168 -3.11 10.05 5.30
C PRO A 168 -2.48 9.67 6.65
N ARG A 169 -3.25 8.94 7.47
CA ARG A 169 -2.83 8.57 8.83
C ARG A 169 -1.67 7.57 8.89
N LEU A 170 -1.53 6.71 7.87
CA LEU A 170 -0.45 5.75 7.75
C LEU A 170 0.54 6.18 6.65
N VAL A 171 1.81 6.22 7.01
CA VAL A 171 2.90 6.46 6.05
C VAL A 171 3.88 5.30 6.15
N HIS A 172 4.12 4.62 5.03
CA HIS A 172 5.04 3.48 5.05
C HIS A 172 5.91 3.40 3.79
N ALA A 173 7.12 2.90 3.95
CA ALA A 173 8.10 2.84 2.87
C ALA A 173 9.02 1.62 2.99
N SER A 174 9.17 1.08 4.21
CA SER A 174 10.18 0.07 4.51
C SER A 174 9.85 -1.29 3.90
N ASN A 175 10.81 -1.87 3.22
CA ASN A 175 10.89 -3.27 2.86
C ASN A 175 11.85 -4.00 3.82
N SER A 176 12.10 -5.30 3.63
CA SER A 176 12.98 -6.07 4.51
C SER A 176 14.40 -5.51 4.57
N ALA A 177 14.97 -5.09 3.43
CA ALA A 177 16.31 -4.50 3.38
C ALA A 177 16.36 -3.19 4.16
N THR A 178 15.39 -2.30 3.94
CA THR A 178 15.28 -1.04 4.66
C THR A 178 15.14 -1.25 6.16
N SER A 179 14.30 -2.19 6.58
CA SER A 179 14.09 -2.51 8.01
C SER A 179 15.32 -3.08 8.70
N ILE A 180 16.26 -3.64 7.94
CA ILE A 180 17.50 -4.23 8.49
C ILE A 180 18.67 -3.22 8.48
N TRP A 181 18.78 -2.42 7.40
CA TRP A 181 19.96 -1.62 7.14
C TRP A 181 19.77 -0.12 7.34
N HIS A 182 18.53 0.37 7.33
CA HIS A 182 18.19 1.80 7.38
C HIS A 182 17.19 2.08 8.52
N ALA A 183 17.72 2.43 9.69
CA ALA A 183 16.93 2.67 10.90
C ALA A 183 16.12 3.99 10.87
N GLU A 184 16.38 4.84 9.88
CA GLU A 184 15.76 6.16 9.69
C GLU A 184 14.42 6.13 8.94
N THR A 185 13.94 4.96 8.51
CA THR A 185 12.68 4.81 7.72
C THR A 185 11.53 4.21 8.52
#